data_bc3d606bf34d15f09ce7c28e182997b6
#
_entry.id   bc3d606bf34d15f09ce7c28e182997b6
#
_cell.length_a   1.000
_cell.length_b   1.000
_cell.length_c   1.000
_cell.angle_alpha   90.00
_cell.angle_beta   90.00
_cell.angle_gamma   90.00
#
_symmetry.space_group_name_H-M   'P 1'
#
loop_
_entity.id
_entity.type
_entity.pdbx_description
1 polymer ?
#
loop_
_entity_poly.entity_id
_entity_poly.type
_entity_poly.pdbx_seq_one_letter_code
_entity_poly.pdbx_strand_id
1 'polypeptide(L)'
;MNSSTKKSINLRSKSSPPRNVSPFVDKFKEESGFDLKSDPLALQRLKEAAEKAKIELSSSEQTEVNLPYITADSSGPKHFVHKITRAKLESLVEDLVDKSLEPLKLALKDAKVAKKDIDEILLVGGQTRMPLVQKKVADFFGKDPRKDLNPDEAVAVGAAIQGSVLSGDTTDVLLLDVTPLTLGIETLGGVATPLIEKNTTIPTQKSQIFSTAEDNQTAVTVHVIQGERTQAAQNKSLGQFNLTDIPAASRGVPQIEVSFDLDANG
;
A
#
# COMPACT_ATOMS: atom_id res chain seq x y z
N MET A 1 12.95 10.00 4.01
CA MET A 1 12.26 8.81 4.56
C MET A 1 11.00 8.62 3.77
N ASN A 2 11.11 7.84 2.69
CA ASN A 2 9.91 7.45 1.97
C ASN A 2 9.00 6.73 2.94
N SER A 3 7.88 7.33 3.31
CA SER A 3 6.75 6.59 3.77
C SER A 3 6.28 5.77 2.57
N SER A 4 6.99 4.68 2.27
CA SER A 4 6.42 3.57 1.57
C SER A 4 5.13 3.31 2.35
N THR A 5 4.05 3.88 1.84
CA THR A 5 2.72 3.64 2.35
C THR A 5 2.60 2.14 2.32
N LYS A 6 2.82 1.51 3.48
CA LYS A 6 2.35 0.16 3.72
C LYS A 6 0.85 0.26 3.48
N LYS A 7 0.43 0.13 2.24
CA LYS A 7 -0.89 -0.39 1.94
C LYS A 7 -0.84 -1.85 2.34
N SER A 8 -0.75 -2.07 3.67
CA SER A 8 -1.39 -3.23 4.21
C SER A 8 -2.79 -3.15 3.65
N ILE A 9 -3.17 -4.14 2.86
CA ILE A 9 -4.55 -4.32 2.46
C ILE A 9 -5.30 -4.61 3.76
N ASN A 10 -5.63 -3.56 4.47
CA ASN A 10 -6.44 -3.61 5.66
C ASN A 10 -7.88 -3.66 5.16
N LEU A 11 -8.32 -4.86 4.79
CA LEU A 11 -9.73 -5.17 4.50
C LEU A 11 -10.52 -5.15 5.81
N ARG A 12 -10.42 -4.06 6.53
CA ARG A 12 -11.32 -3.76 7.63
C ARG A 12 -12.53 -3.03 7.09
N SER A 13 -13.57 -3.80 6.80
CA SER A 13 -14.90 -3.31 7.09
C SER A 13 -14.95 -3.05 8.59
N LYS A 14 -15.38 -1.85 9.02
CA LYS A 14 -15.41 -1.43 10.45
C LYS A 14 -16.30 -2.31 11.35
N SER A 15 -16.97 -3.34 10.83
CA SER A 15 -17.96 -4.18 11.50
C SER A 15 -17.73 -5.69 11.41
N SER A 16 -16.74 -6.17 10.66
CA SER A 16 -16.50 -7.61 10.50
C SER A 16 -15.09 -8.00 10.92
N PRO A 17 -14.92 -9.17 11.59
CA PRO A 17 -13.59 -9.68 11.91
C PRO A 17 -12.77 -9.93 10.64
N PRO A 18 -11.42 -9.84 10.71
CA PRO A 18 -10.56 -10.20 9.59
C PRO A 18 -10.85 -11.62 9.09
N ARG A 19 -10.60 -11.91 7.81
CA ARG A 19 -10.90 -13.22 7.19
C ARG A 19 -10.23 -14.40 7.87
N ASN A 20 -9.05 -14.22 8.45
CA ASN A 20 -8.37 -15.25 9.24
C ASN A 20 -9.04 -15.50 10.60
N VAL A 21 -9.90 -14.60 11.09
CA VAL A 21 -10.59 -14.69 12.38
C VAL A 21 -12.04 -15.17 12.23
N SER A 22 -12.72 -14.76 11.15
CA SER A 22 -14.13 -15.10 10.92
C SER A 22 -14.45 -16.58 11.08
N PRO A 23 -13.67 -17.54 10.51
CA PRO A 23 -13.99 -18.96 10.65
C PRO A 23 -13.97 -19.44 12.10
N PHE A 24 -13.10 -18.88 12.93
CA PHE A 24 -13.03 -19.23 14.36
C PHE A 24 -14.20 -18.64 15.13
N VAL A 25 -14.64 -17.42 14.82
CA VAL A 25 -15.83 -16.81 15.41
C VAL A 25 -17.08 -17.62 15.09
N ASP A 26 -17.25 -17.98 13.83
CA ASP A 26 -18.40 -18.74 13.35
C ASP A 26 -18.40 -20.15 13.97
N LYS A 27 -17.24 -20.81 14.04
CA LYS A 27 -17.09 -22.13 14.64
C LYS A 27 -17.39 -22.11 16.14
N PHE A 28 -16.88 -21.11 16.87
CA PHE A 28 -17.17 -20.97 18.30
C PHE A 28 -18.67 -20.75 18.54
N LYS A 29 -19.32 -19.94 17.71
CA LYS A 29 -20.76 -19.70 17.80
C LYS A 29 -21.55 -20.97 17.55
N GLU A 30 -21.13 -21.78 16.56
CA GLU A 30 -21.75 -23.08 16.26
C GLU A 30 -21.66 -24.04 17.46
N GLU A 31 -20.49 -24.12 18.11
CA GLU A 31 -20.23 -25.06 19.21
C GLU A 31 -20.80 -24.61 20.55
N SER A 32 -20.73 -23.32 20.88
CA SER A 32 -21.08 -22.77 22.20
C SER A 32 -22.43 -22.04 22.24
N GLY A 33 -22.99 -21.69 21.05
CA GLY A 33 -24.15 -20.81 20.96
C GLY A 33 -23.86 -19.32 21.25
N PHE A 34 -22.64 -18.98 21.68
CA PHE A 34 -22.24 -17.62 22.07
C PHE A 34 -21.54 -16.87 20.92
N ASP A 35 -21.96 -15.63 20.64
CA ASP A 35 -21.36 -14.81 19.62
C ASP A 35 -20.24 -13.94 20.18
N LEU A 36 -18.97 -14.32 19.90
CA LEU A 36 -17.79 -13.58 20.35
C LEU A 36 -17.71 -12.12 19.84
N LYS A 37 -18.53 -11.75 18.86
CA LYS A 37 -18.58 -10.35 18.39
C LYS A 37 -19.10 -9.40 19.47
N SER A 38 -19.85 -9.91 20.42
CA SER A 38 -20.36 -9.14 21.57
C SER A 38 -19.35 -8.98 22.71
N ASP A 39 -18.24 -9.73 22.68
CA ASP A 39 -17.18 -9.68 23.69
C ASP A 39 -15.86 -9.17 23.07
N PRO A 40 -15.53 -7.88 23.19
CA PRO A 40 -14.33 -7.29 22.57
C PRO A 40 -13.03 -7.92 23.06
N LEU A 41 -12.96 -8.35 24.33
CA LEU A 41 -11.76 -8.96 24.91
C LEU A 41 -11.53 -10.37 24.33
N ALA A 42 -12.58 -11.18 24.29
CA ALA A 42 -12.53 -12.50 23.68
C ALA A 42 -12.17 -12.41 22.18
N LEU A 43 -12.77 -11.45 21.48
CA LEU A 43 -12.47 -11.22 20.07
C LEU A 43 -11.01 -10.82 19.85
N GLN A 44 -10.43 -10.00 20.73
CA GLN A 44 -9.02 -9.61 20.64
C GLN A 44 -8.10 -10.82 20.87
N ARG A 45 -8.34 -11.63 21.88
CA ARG A 45 -7.60 -12.88 22.13
C ARG A 45 -7.68 -13.83 20.94
N LEU A 46 -8.85 -13.94 20.32
CA LEU A 46 -9.04 -14.78 19.14
C LEU A 46 -8.26 -14.24 17.93
N LYS A 47 -8.19 -12.93 17.76
CA LYS A 47 -7.37 -12.30 16.70
C LYS A 47 -5.89 -12.59 16.86
N GLU A 48 -5.37 -12.48 18.06
CA GLU A 48 -3.98 -12.78 18.38
C GLU A 48 -3.64 -14.26 18.11
N ALA A 49 -4.52 -15.15 18.55
CA ALA A 49 -4.36 -16.58 18.30
C ALA A 49 -4.48 -16.94 16.81
N ALA A 50 -5.38 -16.30 16.08
CA ALA A 50 -5.50 -16.47 14.63
C ALA A 50 -4.27 -15.97 13.87
N GLU A 51 -3.68 -14.85 14.30
CA GLU A 51 -2.43 -14.34 13.73
C GLU A 51 -1.26 -15.30 13.99
N LYS A 52 -1.15 -15.82 15.22
CA LYS A 52 -0.17 -16.84 15.57
C LYS A 52 -0.33 -18.10 14.71
N ALA A 53 -1.56 -18.60 14.59
CA ALA A 53 -1.86 -19.77 13.75
C ALA A 53 -1.49 -19.52 12.27
N LYS A 54 -1.78 -18.32 11.74
CA LYS A 54 -1.37 -17.93 10.37
C LYS A 54 0.14 -18.01 10.20
N ILE A 55 0.91 -17.51 11.16
CA ILE A 55 2.39 -17.55 11.13
C ILE A 55 2.88 -19.01 11.16
N GLU A 56 2.37 -19.83 12.08
CA GLU A 56 2.72 -21.23 12.21
C GLU A 56 2.42 -22.04 10.93
N LEU A 57 1.29 -21.76 10.27
CA LEU A 57 0.88 -22.40 9.02
C LEU A 57 1.77 -22.02 7.81
N SER A 58 2.67 -21.06 7.95
CA SER A 58 3.69 -20.80 6.93
C SER A 58 4.76 -21.90 6.88
N SER A 59 5.00 -22.59 8.00
CA SER A 59 5.97 -23.69 8.12
C SER A 59 5.34 -25.06 8.37
N SER A 60 4.13 -25.10 8.95
CA SER A 60 3.43 -26.33 9.32
C SER A 60 2.18 -26.55 8.47
N GLU A 61 1.80 -27.81 8.24
CA GLU A 61 0.58 -28.17 7.48
C GLU A 61 -0.71 -27.95 8.29
N GLN A 62 -0.60 -28.01 9.61
CA GLN A 62 -1.71 -27.78 10.54
C GLN A 62 -1.23 -27.20 11.85
N THR A 63 -2.12 -26.49 12.54
CA THR A 63 -1.90 -26.00 13.91
C THR A 63 -3.19 -26.02 14.70
N GLU A 64 -3.08 -25.81 16.02
CA GLU A 64 -4.21 -25.77 16.93
C GLU A 64 -4.31 -24.41 17.61
N VAL A 65 -5.50 -23.79 17.51
CA VAL A 65 -5.85 -22.61 18.28
C VAL A 65 -6.49 -23.09 19.58
N ASN A 66 -5.81 -22.84 20.71
CA ASN A 66 -6.28 -23.22 22.03
C ASN A 66 -6.40 -21.97 22.92
N LEU A 67 -7.62 -21.61 23.27
CA LEU A 67 -7.94 -20.44 24.09
C LEU A 67 -8.80 -20.88 25.28
N PRO A 68 -8.17 -21.31 26.38
CA PRO A 68 -8.90 -21.61 27.61
C PRO A 68 -9.52 -20.33 28.18
N TYR A 69 -10.72 -20.47 28.74
CA TYR A 69 -11.46 -19.37 29.37
C TYR A 69 -11.59 -18.16 28.43
N ILE A 70 -12.01 -18.41 27.19
CA ILE A 70 -12.13 -17.34 26.19
C ILE A 70 -13.23 -16.35 26.57
N THR A 71 -14.33 -16.84 27.11
CA THR A 71 -15.46 -16.08 27.65
C THR A 71 -16.19 -16.90 28.72
N ALA A 72 -17.22 -16.32 29.32
CA ALA A 72 -18.10 -17.02 30.29
C ALA A 72 -19.55 -16.56 30.10
N ASP A 73 -20.49 -17.47 30.34
CA ASP A 73 -21.91 -17.18 30.40
C ASP A 73 -22.55 -17.77 31.67
N SER A 74 -23.88 -17.78 31.73
CA SER A 74 -24.64 -18.34 32.89
C SER A 74 -24.38 -19.83 33.12
N SER A 75 -23.88 -20.57 32.12
CA SER A 75 -23.51 -21.99 32.25
C SER A 75 -22.06 -22.20 32.68
N GLY A 76 -21.27 -21.12 32.82
CA GLY A 76 -19.88 -21.18 33.28
C GLY A 76 -18.87 -20.75 32.19
N PRO A 77 -17.59 -21.02 32.47
CA PRO A 77 -16.52 -20.65 31.55
C PRO A 77 -16.57 -21.45 30.24
N LYS A 78 -16.26 -20.79 29.12
CA LYS A 78 -16.16 -21.39 27.79
C LYS A 78 -14.71 -21.45 27.34
N HIS A 79 -14.38 -22.54 26.68
CA HIS A 79 -13.07 -22.79 26.09
C HIS A 79 -13.21 -22.88 24.58
N PHE A 80 -12.16 -22.53 23.85
CA PHE A 80 -12.12 -22.72 22.41
C PHE A 80 -10.86 -23.49 22.02
N VAL A 81 -11.05 -24.65 21.40
CA VAL A 81 -9.98 -25.46 20.84
C VAL A 81 -10.35 -25.85 19.41
N HIS A 82 -9.55 -25.41 18.45
CA HIS A 82 -9.84 -25.69 17.04
C HIS A 82 -8.58 -25.94 16.25
N LYS A 83 -8.56 -27.02 15.46
CA LYS A 83 -7.47 -27.32 14.53
C LYS A 83 -7.78 -26.69 13.18
N ILE A 84 -6.76 -26.04 12.61
CA ILE A 84 -6.83 -25.44 11.29
C ILE A 84 -5.66 -25.94 10.44
N THR A 85 -5.93 -26.22 9.17
CA THR A 85 -4.91 -26.62 8.19
C THR A 85 -4.49 -25.44 7.31
N ARG A 86 -3.27 -25.52 6.78
CA ARG A 86 -2.76 -24.59 5.77
C ARG A 86 -3.73 -24.49 4.59
N ALA A 87 -4.18 -25.60 4.03
CA ALA A 87 -5.13 -25.62 2.90
C ALA A 87 -6.41 -24.84 3.21
N LYS A 88 -6.94 -24.95 4.44
CA LYS A 88 -8.11 -24.18 4.85
C LYS A 88 -7.82 -22.68 4.92
N LEU A 89 -6.69 -22.27 5.49
CA LEU A 89 -6.28 -20.88 5.52
C LEU A 89 -6.11 -20.33 4.10
N GLU A 90 -5.41 -21.05 3.23
CA GLU A 90 -5.17 -20.65 1.84
C GLU A 90 -6.48 -20.45 1.07
N SER A 91 -7.44 -21.38 1.22
CA SER A 91 -8.76 -21.24 0.58
C SER A 91 -9.53 -19.99 1.02
N LEU A 92 -9.31 -19.51 2.24
CA LEU A 92 -9.97 -18.32 2.79
C LEU A 92 -9.39 -17.00 2.27
N VAL A 93 -8.14 -17.02 1.81
CA VAL A 93 -7.40 -15.82 1.42
C VAL A 93 -6.96 -15.81 -0.04
N GLU A 94 -7.25 -16.85 -0.80
CA GLU A 94 -6.80 -17.02 -2.17
C GLU A 94 -7.15 -15.82 -3.06
N ASP A 95 -8.38 -15.32 -2.98
CA ASP A 95 -8.81 -14.14 -3.74
C ASP A 95 -8.02 -12.86 -3.38
N LEU A 96 -7.52 -12.75 -2.14
CA LEU A 96 -6.68 -11.64 -1.72
C LEU A 96 -5.26 -11.77 -2.31
N VAL A 97 -4.75 -12.99 -2.32
CA VAL A 97 -3.44 -13.27 -2.91
C VAL A 97 -3.51 -13.04 -4.43
N ASP A 98 -4.56 -13.48 -5.10
CA ASP A 98 -4.75 -13.22 -6.54
C ASP A 98 -4.83 -11.72 -6.85
N LYS A 99 -5.54 -10.94 -6.04
CA LYS A 99 -5.59 -9.48 -6.19
C LYS A 99 -4.24 -8.80 -5.98
N SER A 100 -3.34 -9.40 -5.21
CA SER A 100 -1.99 -8.86 -5.02
C SER A 100 -1.10 -8.96 -6.26
N LEU A 101 -1.48 -9.80 -7.25
CA LEU A 101 -0.78 -9.90 -8.53
C LEU A 101 -1.12 -8.74 -9.50
N GLU A 102 -2.23 -8.02 -9.30
CA GLU A 102 -2.60 -6.90 -10.17
C GLU A 102 -1.58 -5.75 -10.14
N PRO A 103 -1.07 -5.31 -8.96
CA PRO A 103 0.03 -4.35 -8.92
C PRO A 103 1.29 -4.80 -9.67
N LEU A 104 1.61 -6.12 -9.64
CA LEU A 104 2.76 -6.65 -10.40
C LEU A 104 2.56 -6.50 -11.91
N LYS A 105 1.36 -6.82 -12.41
CA LYS A 105 1.02 -6.64 -13.84
C LYS A 105 1.13 -5.17 -14.25
N LEU A 106 0.63 -4.27 -13.40
CA LEU A 106 0.70 -2.83 -13.65
C LEU A 106 2.15 -2.33 -13.67
N ALA A 107 2.96 -2.75 -12.69
CA ALA A 107 4.36 -2.37 -12.60
C ALA A 107 5.16 -2.82 -13.84
N LEU A 108 4.97 -4.06 -14.31
CA LEU A 108 5.59 -4.56 -15.53
C LEU A 108 5.16 -3.76 -16.77
N LYS A 109 3.86 -3.43 -16.85
CA LYS A 109 3.33 -2.61 -17.94
C LYS A 109 3.93 -1.20 -17.94
N ASP A 110 3.98 -0.56 -16.77
CA ASP A 110 4.52 0.79 -16.62
C ASP A 110 6.03 0.82 -16.93
N ALA A 111 6.77 -0.20 -16.50
CA ALA A 111 8.19 -0.37 -16.80
C ALA A 111 8.46 -0.79 -18.26
N LYS A 112 7.42 -1.19 -19.02
CA LYS A 112 7.56 -1.77 -20.38
C LYS A 112 8.48 -2.99 -20.41
N VAL A 113 8.50 -3.79 -19.34
CA VAL A 113 9.34 -4.99 -19.20
C VAL A 113 8.47 -6.23 -19.29
N ALA A 114 8.90 -7.22 -20.07
CA ALA A 114 8.20 -8.51 -20.11
C ALA A 114 8.60 -9.39 -18.93
N LYS A 115 7.70 -10.27 -18.48
CA LYS A 115 7.95 -11.19 -17.35
C LYS A 115 9.24 -12.02 -17.51
N LYS A 116 9.55 -12.44 -18.74
CA LYS A 116 10.72 -13.22 -19.08
C LYS A 116 12.05 -12.48 -18.90
N ASP A 117 11.99 -11.13 -18.95
CA ASP A 117 13.14 -10.24 -18.87
C ASP A 117 13.42 -9.82 -17.41
N ILE A 118 12.69 -10.40 -16.44
CA ILE A 118 12.99 -10.25 -15.01
C ILE A 118 14.07 -11.25 -14.63
N ASP A 119 15.21 -10.75 -14.18
CA ASP A 119 16.34 -11.59 -13.79
C ASP A 119 16.08 -12.29 -12.46
N GLU A 120 15.64 -11.57 -11.44
CA GLU A 120 15.44 -12.08 -10.09
C GLU A 120 14.13 -11.61 -9.48
N ILE A 121 13.58 -12.45 -8.60
CA ILE A 121 12.36 -12.17 -7.85
C ILE A 121 12.71 -12.19 -6.37
N LEU A 122 12.58 -11.05 -5.71
CA LEU A 122 12.81 -10.91 -4.28
C LEU A 122 11.47 -10.72 -3.57
N LEU A 123 11.20 -11.56 -2.57
CA LEU A 123 10.02 -11.45 -1.73
C LEU A 123 10.40 -10.76 -0.42
N VAL A 124 9.71 -9.66 -0.11
CA VAL A 124 10.01 -8.80 1.03
C VAL A 124 8.77 -8.64 1.91
N GLY A 125 8.97 -8.66 3.22
CA GLY A 125 7.93 -8.54 4.24
C GLY A 125 7.37 -9.89 4.70
N GLY A 126 7.00 -10.00 5.98
CA GLY A 126 6.62 -11.25 6.63
C GLY A 126 5.47 -12.01 5.97
N GLN A 127 4.52 -11.32 5.30
CA GLN A 127 3.41 -11.97 4.60
C GLN A 127 3.87 -12.82 3.41
N THR A 128 5.03 -12.54 2.84
CA THR A 128 5.60 -13.31 1.71
C THR A 128 6.15 -14.68 2.13
N ARG A 129 6.21 -14.97 3.44
CA ARG A 129 6.52 -16.30 3.97
C ARG A 129 5.39 -17.32 3.71
N MET A 130 4.19 -16.84 3.40
CA MET A 130 3.04 -17.69 3.10
C MET A 130 3.28 -18.50 1.82
N PRO A 131 3.18 -19.86 1.86
CA PRO A 131 3.46 -20.71 0.70
C PRO A 131 2.61 -20.38 -0.53
N LEU A 132 1.32 -20.06 -0.34
CA LEU A 132 0.43 -19.66 -1.43
C LEU A 132 0.93 -18.39 -2.15
N VAL A 133 1.44 -17.40 -1.42
CA VAL A 133 2.00 -16.18 -2.03
C VAL A 133 3.22 -16.52 -2.87
N GLN A 134 4.14 -17.33 -2.32
CA GLN A 134 5.36 -17.75 -3.05
C GLN A 134 5.00 -18.51 -4.32
N LYS A 135 4.07 -19.46 -4.22
CA LYS A 135 3.58 -20.25 -5.36
C LYS A 135 2.95 -19.38 -6.44
N LYS A 136 2.00 -18.51 -6.07
CA LYS A 136 1.31 -17.64 -7.05
C LYS A 136 2.28 -16.69 -7.75
N VAL A 137 3.30 -16.18 -7.06
CA VAL A 137 4.35 -15.36 -7.66
C VAL A 137 5.24 -16.18 -8.59
N ALA A 138 5.66 -17.38 -8.16
CA ALA A 138 6.42 -18.27 -9.02
C ALA A 138 5.66 -18.66 -10.28
N ASP A 139 4.39 -19.04 -10.15
CA ASP A 139 3.50 -19.36 -11.29
C ASP A 139 3.33 -18.15 -12.23
N PHE A 140 3.23 -16.93 -11.65
CA PHE A 140 3.07 -15.72 -12.44
C PHE A 140 4.29 -15.39 -13.30
N PHE A 141 5.50 -15.56 -12.78
CA PHE A 141 6.74 -15.26 -13.51
C PHE A 141 7.31 -16.48 -14.25
N GLY A 142 6.87 -17.70 -13.92
CA GLY A 142 7.48 -18.95 -14.42
C GLY A 142 8.87 -19.23 -13.85
N LYS A 143 9.18 -18.63 -12.69
CA LYS A 143 10.51 -18.68 -12.04
C LYS A 143 10.33 -18.60 -10.52
N ASP A 144 11.09 -19.38 -9.78
CA ASP A 144 11.07 -19.34 -8.32
C ASP A 144 11.67 -18.05 -7.77
N PRO A 145 11.05 -17.45 -6.74
CA PRO A 145 11.67 -16.37 -5.97
C PRO A 145 12.93 -16.83 -5.25
N ARG A 146 13.89 -15.93 -5.07
CA ARG A 146 15.09 -16.17 -4.26
C ARG A 146 14.69 -16.46 -2.81
N LYS A 147 15.42 -17.40 -2.18
CA LYS A 147 15.17 -17.85 -0.80
C LYS A 147 16.32 -17.51 0.17
N ASP A 148 17.40 -16.96 -0.35
CA ASP A 148 18.60 -16.59 0.40
C ASP A 148 18.49 -15.24 1.12
N LEU A 149 17.47 -14.44 0.80
CA LEU A 149 17.20 -13.16 1.44
C LEU A 149 16.16 -13.32 2.56
N ASN A 150 16.47 -12.81 3.76
CA ASN A 150 15.47 -12.75 4.84
C ASN A 150 14.44 -11.66 4.54
N PRO A 151 13.17 -12.00 4.30
CA PRO A 151 12.15 -11.03 3.93
C PRO A 151 11.83 -10.02 5.05
N ASP A 152 12.16 -10.30 6.30
CA ASP A 152 11.94 -9.40 7.42
C ASP A 152 13.05 -8.35 7.56
N GLU A 153 14.27 -8.67 7.11
CA GLU A 153 15.47 -7.83 7.24
C GLU A 153 15.78 -7.04 5.98
N ALA A 154 15.29 -7.45 4.83
CA ALA A 154 15.64 -6.89 3.53
C ALA A 154 15.50 -5.36 3.47
N VAL A 155 14.45 -4.80 4.07
CA VAL A 155 14.21 -3.35 4.10
C VAL A 155 15.25 -2.64 4.99
N ALA A 156 15.59 -3.21 6.14
CA ALA A 156 16.56 -2.64 7.06
C ALA A 156 17.97 -2.65 6.44
N VAL A 157 18.35 -3.75 5.78
CA VAL A 157 19.62 -3.86 5.05
C VAL A 157 19.68 -2.84 3.90
N GLY A 158 18.61 -2.73 3.12
CA GLY A 158 18.52 -1.73 2.05
C GLY A 158 18.64 -0.30 2.57
N ALA A 159 17.99 0.01 3.68
CA ALA A 159 18.09 1.33 4.32
C ALA A 159 19.51 1.62 4.82
N ALA A 160 20.20 0.63 5.37
CA ALA A 160 21.59 0.77 5.80
C ALA A 160 22.54 1.03 4.62
N ILE A 161 22.36 0.30 3.50
CA ILE A 161 23.12 0.52 2.26
C ILE A 161 22.88 1.94 1.73
N GLN A 162 21.62 2.37 1.67
CA GLN A 162 21.28 3.72 1.22
C GLN A 162 21.87 4.80 2.14
N GLY A 163 21.87 4.58 3.46
CA GLY A 163 22.55 5.45 4.42
C GLY A 163 24.03 5.57 4.14
N SER A 164 24.71 4.46 3.85
CA SER A 164 26.13 4.42 3.49
C SER A 164 26.42 5.15 2.17
N VAL A 165 25.52 5.09 1.19
CA VAL A 165 25.64 5.88 -0.05
C VAL A 165 25.51 7.37 0.22
N LEU A 166 24.53 7.77 1.05
CA LEU A 166 24.30 9.19 1.39
C LEU A 166 25.43 9.78 2.24
N SER A 167 26.10 8.97 3.09
CA SER A 167 27.30 9.42 3.85
C SER A 167 28.57 9.47 3.00
N GLY A 168 28.55 8.89 1.80
CA GLY A 168 29.72 8.82 0.91
C GLY A 168 30.66 7.64 1.20
N ASP A 169 30.28 6.73 2.11
CA ASP A 169 31.10 5.56 2.44
C ASP A 169 31.01 4.48 1.35
N THR A 170 29.93 4.48 0.56
CA THR A 170 29.70 3.55 -0.56
C THR A 170 29.43 4.34 -1.83
N THR A 171 30.23 4.12 -2.86
CA THR A 171 30.13 4.81 -4.16
C THR A 171 29.67 3.89 -5.30
N ASP A 172 29.62 2.58 -5.07
CA ASP A 172 29.40 1.58 -6.11
C ASP A 172 27.92 1.30 -6.41
N VAL A 173 27.00 1.91 -5.61
CA VAL A 173 25.57 1.77 -5.76
C VAL A 173 24.93 3.10 -6.07
N LEU A 174 24.27 3.19 -7.21
CA LEU A 174 23.44 4.34 -7.59
C LEU A 174 21.96 3.92 -7.45
N LEU A 175 21.25 4.54 -6.51
CA LEU A 175 19.81 4.46 -6.43
C LEU A 175 19.20 5.76 -6.95
N LEU A 176 18.40 5.66 -7.99
CA LEU A 176 17.55 6.75 -8.48
C LEU A 176 16.11 6.42 -8.11
N ASP A 177 15.48 7.32 -7.38
CA ASP A 177 14.07 7.19 -7.04
C ASP A 177 13.20 7.89 -8.08
N VAL A 178 11.90 7.61 -8.09
CA VAL A 178 10.95 8.17 -9.03
C VAL A 178 9.68 8.62 -8.31
N THR A 179 8.98 9.57 -8.90
CA THR A 179 7.66 10.00 -8.42
C THR A 179 6.67 8.84 -8.53
N PRO A 180 5.97 8.47 -7.45
CA PRO A 180 5.01 7.35 -7.50
C PRO A 180 3.69 7.70 -8.20
N LEU A 181 3.35 8.98 -8.26
CA LEU A 181 2.11 9.51 -8.84
C LEU A 181 2.39 10.85 -9.52
N THR A 182 1.58 11.16 -10.52
CA THR A 182 1.60 12.44 -11.22
C THR A 182 1.28 13.59 -10.27
N LEU A 183 2.07 14.66 -10.34
CA LEU A 183 1.85 15.92 -9.66
C LEU A 183 1.38 16.96 -10.67
N GLY A 184 0.39 17.75 -10.30
CA GLY A 184 -0.16 18.77 -11.15
C GLY A 184 -1.01 19.76 -10.41
N ILE A 185 -1.69 20.61 -11.15
CA ILE A 185 -2.64 21.59 -10.62
C ILE A 185 -4.01 21.43 -11.24
N GLU A 186 -5.01 21.94 -10.53
CA GLU A 186 -6.35 22.13 -11.06
C GLU A 186 -6.36 23.34 -11.99
N THR A 187 -6.92 23.17 -13.18
CA THR A 187 -7.12 24.22 -14.15
C THR A 187 -8.60 24.43 -14.44
N LEU A 188 -8.92 25.41 -15.28
CA LEU A 188 -10.30 25.78 -15.62
C LEU A 188 -11.16 24.55 -15.97
N GLY A 189 -12.34 24.48 -15.36
CA GLY A 189 -13.26 23.34 -15.54
C GLY A 189 -13.00 22.15 -14.64
N GLY A 190 -12.16 22.29 -13.60
CA GLY A 190 -11.85 21.20 -12.66
C GLY A 190 -10.94 20.11 -13.24
N VAL A 191 -10.16 20.44 -14.28
CA VAL A 191 -9.27 19.51 -14.97
C VAL A 191 -7.95 19.38 -14.22
N ALA A 192 -7.47 18.16 -14.06
CA ALA A 192 -6.13 17.89 -13.55
C ALA A 192 -5.11 18.08 -14.66
N THR A 193 -4.28 19.11 -14.56
CA THR A 193 -3.19 19.38 -15.51
C THR A 193 -1.86 18.93 -14.93
N PRO A 194 -1.20 17.92 -15.53
CA PRO A 194 0.05 17.38 -15.03
C PRO A 194 1.21 18.35 -15.25
N LEU A 195 2.12 18.47 -14.28
CA LEU A 195 3.42 19.13 -14.40
C LEU A 195 4.57 18.12 -14.33
N ILE A 196 4.53 17.22 -13.35
CA ILE A 196 5.50 16.13 -13.21
C ILE A 196 4.74 14.81 -13.30
N GLU A 197 4.98 14.06 -14.35
CA GLU A 197 4.32 12.76 -14.55
C GLU A 197 4.88 11.71 -13.57
N LYS A 198 4.06 10.72 -13.25
CA LYS A 198 4.51 9.54 -12.48
C LYS A 198 5.71 8.89 -13.15
N ASN A 199 6.55 8.23 -12.37
CA ASN A 199 7.78 7.58 -12.79
C ASN A 199 8.86 8.55 -13.34
N THR A 200 8.74 9.86 -13.07
CA THR A 200 9.82 10.82 -13.33
C THR A 200 10.90 10.64 -12.28
N THR A 201 12.15 10.48 -12.71
CA THR A 201 13.31 10.38 -11.81
C THR A 201 13.47 11.65 -10.99
N ILE A 202 13.76 11.51 -9.71
CA ILE A 202 14.04 12.61 -8.78
C ILE A 202 15.53 12.60 -8.37
N PRO A 203 16.13 13.79 -8.11
CA PRO A 203 15.50 15.12 -8.05
C PRO A 203 15.10 15.65 -9.43
N THR A 204 14.04 16.46 -9.49
CA THR A 204 13.54 17.07 -10.72
C THR A 204 12.84 18.38 -10.47
N GLN A 205 12.91 19.28 -11.43
CA GLN A 205 12.20 20.55 -11.41
C GLN A 205 11.43 20.72 -12.72
N LYS A 206 10.18 21.18 -12.64
CA LYS A 206 9.34 21.50 -13.78
C LYS A 206 8.56 22.77 -13.51
N SER A 207 8.51 23.66 -14.48
CA SER A 207 7.68 24.85 -14.45
C SER A 207 6.79 24.93 -15.69
N GLN A 208 5.65 25.55 -15.52
CA GLN A 208 4.70 25.84 -16.60
C GLN A 208 4.03 27.19 -16.34
N ILE A 209 3.83 27.93 -17.43
CA ILE A 209 3.17 29.25 -17.38
C ILE A 209 1.66 29.02 -17.59
N PHE A 210 0.90 29.56 -16.68
CA PHE A 210 -0.56 29.64 -16.71
C PHE A 210 -1.01 31.10 -16.81
N SER A 211 -2.30 31.34 -16.94
CA SER A 211 -2.86 32.67 -17.05
C SER A 211 -4.19 32.80 -16.34
N THR A 212 -4.73 34.01 -16.26
CA THR A 212 -6.05 34.29 -15.70
C THR A 212 -7.17 33.78 -16.62
N ALA A 213 -8.26 33.30 -16.02
CA ALA A 213 -9.44 32.79 -16.72
C ALA A 213 -10.45 33.88 -17.08
N GLU A 214 -10.41 35.02 -16.38
CA GLU A 214 -11.35 36.13 -16.52
C GLU A 214 -10.61 37.46 -16.72
N ASP A 215 -11.32 38.46 -17.32
CA ASP A 215 -10.79 39.79 -17.48
C ASP A 215 -10.70 40.50 -16.11
N ASN A 216 -9.61 41.27 -15.92
CA ASN A 216 -9.34 42.00 -14.69
C ASN A 216 -9.28 41.14 -13.41
N GLN A 217 -8.95 39.87 -13.54
CA GLN A 217 -8.77 38.97 -12.42
C GLN A 217 -7.45 39.31 -11.69
N THR A 218 -7.59 39.70 -10.41
CA THR A 218 -6.45 40.14 -9.56
C THR A 218 -5.92 39.07 -8.61
N ALA A 219 -6.56 37.90 -8.58
CA ALA A 219 -6.11 36.76 -7.77
C ALA A 219 -6.42 35.44 -8.46
N VAL A 220 -5.56 34.46 -8.22
CA VAL A 220 -5.77 33.07 -8.65
C VAL A 220 -5.50 32.13 -7.50
N THR A 221 -6.26 31.04 -7.42
CA THR A 221 -5.99 29.92 -6.52
C THR A 221 -5.29 28.81 -7.26
N VAL A 222 -4.10 28.48 -6.85
CA VAL A 222 -3.36 27.32 -7.36
C VAL A 222 -3.65 26.13 -6.44
N HIS A 223 -4.42 25.18 -6.94
CA HIS A 223 -4.73 23.93 -6.22
C HIS A 223 -3.80 22.82 -6.70
N VAL A 224 -2.90 22.39 -5.81
CA VAL A 224 -1.92 21.33 -6.09
C VAL A 224 -2.53 19.97 -5.78
N ILE A 225 -2.43 19.07 -6.73
CA ILE A 225 -3.04 17.74 -6.69
C ILE A 225 -2.05 16.64 -7.07
N GLN A 226 -2.31 15.44 -6.56
CA GLN A 226 -1.54 14.23 -6.84
C GLN A 226 -2.45 13.09 -7.26
N GLY A 227 -2.20 12.49 -8.42
CA GLY A 227 -2.94 11.32 -8.90
C GLY A 227 -3.09 11.28 -10.42
N GLU A 228 -3.75 10.23 -10.92
CA GLU A 228 -3.85 9.90 -12.34
C GLU A 228 -5.26 10.19 -12.92
N ARG A 229 -6.14 10.80 -12.14
CA ARG A 229 -7.50 11.08 -12.59
C ARG A 229 -7.55 12.40 -13.37
N THR A 230 -8.33 12.43 -14.43
CA THR A 230 -8.50 13.63 -15.26
C THR A 230 -9.23 14.77 -14.55
N GLN A 231 -10.08 14.44 -13.56
CA GLN A 231 -10.77 15.42 -12.74
C GLN A 231 -10.00 15.70 -11.45
N ALA A 232 -9.72 16.97 -11.17
CA ALA A 232 -8.94 17.39 -10.00
C ALA A 232 -9.54 16.89 -8.68
N ALA A 233 -10.86 16.96 -8.52
CA ALA A 233 -11.59 16.53 -7.32
C ALA A 233 -11.47 15.03 -7.02
N GLN A 234 -11.07 14.22 -7.98
CA GLN A 234 -10.86 12.77 -7.81
C GLN A 234 -9.43 12.41 -7.42
N ASN A 235 -8.53 13.40 -7.40
CA ASN A 235 -7.14 13.24 -7.01
C ASN A 235 -6.94 13.68 -5.56
N LYS A 236 -5.77 13.36 -5.01
CA LYS A 236 -5.40 13.79 -3.67
C LYS A 236 -5.01 15.27 -3.69
N SER A 237 -5.71 16.11 -2.94
CA SER A 237 -5.29 17.49 -2.70
C SER A 237 -4.06 17.51 -1.82
N LEU A 238 -3.02 18.21 -2.23
CA LEU A 238 -1.80 18.45 -1.46
C LEU A 238 -1.83 19.82 -0.78
N GLY A 239 -2.50 20.80 -1.39
CA GLY A 239 -2.65 22.14 -0.83
C GLY A 239 -3.26 23.12 -1.83
N GLN A 240 -3.63 24.30 -1.33
CA GLN A 240 -4.11 25.41 -2.13
C GLN A 240 -3.36 26.67 -1.74
N PHE A 241 -2.96 27.44 -2.74
CA PHE A 241 -2.23 28.68 -2.59
C PHE A 241 -2.95 29.78 -3.33
N ASN A 242 -3.14 30.93 -2.68
CA ASN A 242 -3.74 32.10 -3.31
C ASN A 242 -2.62 33.08 -3.71
N LEU A 243 -2.50 33.34 -5.00
CA LEU A 243 -1.68 34.42 -5.51
C LEU A 243 -2.58 35.64 -5.70
N THR A 244 -2.25 36.72 -5.01
CA THR A 244 -2.98 38.02 -5.05
C THR A 244 -2.14 39.07 -5.73
N ASP A 245 -2.71 40.27 -5.88
CA ASP A 245 -2.04 41.45 -6.44
C ASP A 245 -1.57 41.27 -7.89
N ILE A 246 -2.27 40.45 -8.66
CA ILE A 246 -2.06 40.30 -10.09
C ILE A 246 -2.55 41.60 -10.76
N PRO A 247 -1.75 42.27 -11.59
CA PRO A 247 -2.18 43.46 -12.33
C PRO A 247 -3.44 43.17 -13.19
N ALA A 248 -4.43 44.03 -13.09
CA ALA A 248 -5.64 43.91 -13.87
C ALA A 248 -5.33 43.99 -15.38
N ALA A 249 -5.69 42.95 -16.12
CA ALA A 249 -5.47 42.82 -17.56
C ALA A 249 -6.56 41.96 -18.19
N SER A 250 -6.61 41.90 -19.50
CA SER A 250 -7.46 40.95 -20.20
C SER A 250 -7.06 39.49 -19.87
N ARG A 251 -8.04 38.59 -19.83
CA ARG A 251 -7.81 37.15 -19.62
C ARG A 251 -6.73 36.63 -20.56
N GLY A 252 -5.89 35.76 -20.07
CA GLY A 252 -4.80 35.16 -20.88
C GLY A 252 -3.56 36.04 -21.01
N VAL A 253 -3.56 37.30 -20.57
CA VAL A 253 -2.41 38.22 -20.65
C VAL A 253 -1.44 38.04 -19.47
N PRO A 254 -1.89 37.98 -18.19
CA PRO A 254 -1.00 37.75 -17.08
C PRO A 254 -0.29 36.38 -17.20
N GLN A 255 1.01 36.36 -16.93
CA GLN A 255 1.82 35.16 -16.94
C GLN A 255 2.10 34.73 -15.49
N ILE A 256 1.59 33.56 -15.12
CA ILE A 256 1.71 32.99 -13.79
C ILE A 256 2.54 31.72 -13.93
N GLU A 257 3.80 31.79 -13.53
CA GLU A 257 4.68 30.63 -13.53
C GLU A 257 4.41 29.80 -12.28
N VAL A 258 4.09 28.53 -12.47
CA VAL A 258 4.00 27.52 -11.41
C VAL A 258 5.17 26.55 -11.59
N SER A 259 6.06 26.51 -10.57
CA SER A 259 7.21 25.63 -10.56
C SER A 259 7.08 24.58 -9.46
N PHE A 260 7.33 23.33 -9.81
CA PHE A 260 7.47 22.22 -8.89
C PHE A 260 8.93 21.82 -8.80
N ASP A 261 9.42 21.77 -7.59
CA ASP A 261 10.77 21.33 -7.26
C ASP A 261 10.68 20.12 -6.31
N LEU A 262 11.19 19.00 -6.76
CA LEU A 262 11.25 17.75 -6.00
C LEU A 262 12.70 17.43 -5.72
N ASP A 263 13.07 17.39 -4.46
CA ASP A 263 14.41 17.01 -4.04
C ASP A 263 14.61 15.47 -4.10
N ALA A 264 15.77 14.99 -3.67
CA ALA A 264 16.09 13.56 -3.67
C ALA A 264 15.22 12.75 -2.68
N ASN A 265 14.44 13.39 -1.82
CA ASN A 265 13.55 12.75 -0.87
C ASN A 265 12.07 12.73 -1.33
N GLY A 266 11.75 13.49 -2.37
CA GLY A 266 10.42 13.60 -2.98
C GLY A 266 9.47 14.59 -2.35
#